data_fa8755e26fbd45ba89ef1c896f65522d
#
_entry.id   fa8755e26fbd45ba89ef1c896f65522d
#
_cell.length_a   1.000
_cell.length_b   1.000
_cell.length_c   1.000
_cell.angle_alpha   90.00
_cell.angle_beta   90.00
_cell.angle_gamma   90.00
#
_symmetry.space_group_name_H-M   'P 1'
#
loop_
_entity.id
_entity.type
_entity.pdbx_description
1 polymer ?
#
loop_
_entity_poly.entity_id
_entity_poly.type
_entity_poly.pdbx_seq_one_letter_code
_entity_poly.pdbx_strand_id
1 'polypeptide(L)'
;MNERDKTISEELASRVEELGGRAYMVGGAVRDEIMKRPIKDVDIEVHGISGAVLEAVLKELGKPLRFGSAFGVYSLAGHQIDIALPRSERKAGNGHRDFEIEIDPFIGIKEAARRRDFTMNALLKDILSGEITDPYGGVEDIRNRIIRHIDDKTFGEDPLRALRAAQFRSRFGFQVAPS
;
A
#
# COMPACT_ATOMS: atom_id res chain seq x y z
N MET A 1 7.97 -4.23 -12.60
CA MET A 1 9.14 -4.00 -11.69
C MET A 1 10.37 -4.47 -12.42
N ASN A 2 11.47 -3.72 -12.42
CA ASN A 2 12.75 -4.15 -12.98
C ASN A 2 13.47 -5.12 -12.05
N GLU A 3 14.45 -5.89 -12.55
CA GLU A 3 15.15 -6.91 -11.77
C GLU A 3 15.91 -6.33 -10.56
N ARG A 4 16.47 -5.12 -10.70
CA ARG A 4 17.19 -4.45 -9.62
C ARG A 4 16.28 -4.11 -8.44
N ASP A 5 15.09 -3.59 -8.72
CA ASP A 5 14.11 -3.27 -7.67
C ASP A 5 13.50 -4.53 -7.07
N LYS A 6 13.38 -5.59 -7.85
CA LYS A 6 12.95 -6.89 -7.36
C LYS A 6 13.96 -7.46 -6.36
N THR A 7 15.23 -7.51 -6.72
CA THR A 7 16.31 -8.04 -5.85
C THR A 7 16.35 -7.27 -4.51
N ILE A 8 16.36 -5.94 -4.55
CA ILE A 8 16.43 -5.15 -3.30
C ILE A 8 15.16 -5.31 -2.45
N SER A 9 13.99 -5.51 -3.07
CA SER A 9 12.75 -5.79 -2.35
C SER A 9 12.78 -7.15 -1.66
N GLU A 10 13.34 -8.18 -2.30
CA GLU A 10 13.53 -9.51 -1.72
C GLU A 10 14.56 -9.47 -0.57
N GLU A 11 15.66 -8.74 -0.72
CA GLU A 11 16.65 -8.53 0.35
C GLU A 11 16.02 -7.80 1.54
N LEU A 12 15.27 -6.74 1.31
CA LEU A 12 14.52 -6.03 2.35
C LEU A 12 13.57 -6.98 3.09
N ALA A 13 12.78 -7.75 2.34
CA ALA A 13 11.81 -8.67 2.91
C ALA A 13 12.48 -9.76 3.77
N SER A 14 13.62 -10.28 3.33
CA SER A 14 14.40 -11.28 4.06
C SER A 14 14.92 -10.71 5.40
N ARG A 15 15.49 -9.49 5.38
CA ARG A 15 15.96 -8.83 6.60
C ARG A 15 14.83 -8.50 7.57
N VAL A 16 13.69 -8.07 7.06
CA VAL A 16 12.50 -7.81 7.86
C VAL A 16 11.98 -9.10 8.52
N GLU A 17 11.97 -10.22 7.80
CA GLU A 17 11.52 -11.52 8.31
C GLU A 17 12.46 -12.05 9.41
N GLU A 18 13.77 -11.92 9.26
CA GLU A 18 14.78 -12.26 10.30
C GLU A 18 14.53 -11.52 11.62
N LEU A 19 13.92 -10.32 11.55
CA LEU A 19 13.57 -9.49 12.69
C LEU A 19 12.13 -9.68 13.20
N GLY A 20 11.43 -10.70 12.68
CA GLY A 20 10.07 -11.05 13.08
C GLY A 20 8.97 -10.22 12.41
N GLY A 21 9.31 -9.40 11.41
CA GLY A 21 8.35 -8.63 10.62
C GLY A 21 7.96 -9.29 9.32
N ARG A 22 7.22 -8.56 8.49
CA ARG A 22 6.84 -8.96 7.13
C ARG A 22 6.78 -7.78 6.19
N ALA A 23 7.22 -7.99 4.95
CA ALA A 23 7.17 -6.96 3.91
C ALA A 23 6.24 -7.39 2.78
N TYR A 24 5.33 -6.50 2.41
CA TYR A 24 4.31 -6.73 1.39
C TYR A 24 4.42 -5.70 0.27
N MET A 25 4.36 -6.17 -0.98
CA MET A 25 3.97 -5.30 -2.08
C MET A 25 2.49 -4.97 -1.93
N VAL A 26 2.06 -3.72 -2.12
CA VAL A 26 0.70 -3.29 -1.80
C VAL A 26 0.03 -2.47 -2.91
N GLY A 27 -1.28 -2.43 -2.87
CA GLY A 27 -2.09 -1.48 -3.62
C GLY A 27 -2.07 -1.68 -5.13
N GLY A 28 -1.73 -0.60 -5.85
CA GLY A 28 -1.79 -0.57 -7.30
C GLY A 28 -0.90 -1.59 -7.99
N ALA A 29 0.26 -1.90 -7.43
CA ALA A 29 1.19 -2.89 -7.98
C ALA A 29 0.59 -4.30 -7.97
N VAL A 30 -0.03 -4.71 -6.84
CA VAL A 30 -0.69 -6.04 -6.72
C VAL A 30 -1.90 -6.14 -7.66
N ARG A 31 -2.74 -5.09 -7.71
CA ARG A 31 -3.85 -5.01 -8.65
C ARG A 31 -3.37 -5.17 -10.10
N ASP A 32 -2.37 -4.40 -10.50
CA ASP A 32 -1.88 -4.39 -11.89
C ASP A 32 -1.23 -5.74 -12.25
N GLU A 33 -0.58 -6.44 -11.30
CA GLU A 33 -0.09 -7.80 -11.47
C GLU A 33 -1.23 -8.80 -11.72
N ILE A 34 -2.30 -8.78 -10.91
CA ILE A 34 -3.48 -9.64 -11.09
C ILE A 34 -4.14 -9.39 -12.44
N MET A 35 -4.19 -8.12 -12.88
CA MET A 35 -4.72 -7.71 -14.17
C MET A 35 -3.74 -7.97 -15.34
N LYS A 36 -2.56 -8.54 -15.10
CA LYS A 36 -1.49 -8.75 -16.07
C LYS A 36 -1.08 -7.47 -16.80
N ARG A 37 -1.05 -6.36 -16.09
CA ARG A 37 -0.63 -5.04 -16.58
C ARG A 37 0.80 -4.73 -16.15
N PRO A 38 1.53 -3.88 -16.87
CA PRO A 38 2.85 -3.44 -16.44
C PRO A 38 2.80 -2.73 -15.09
N ILE A 39 3.63 -3.18 -14.15
CA ILE A 39 3.82 -2.55 -12.85
C ILE A 39 4.85 -1.42 -13.05
N LYS A 40 4.46 -0.19 -12.71
CA LYS A 40 5.32 0.99 -12.84
C LYS A 40 5.98 1.35 -11.52
N ASP A 41 5.15 1.62 -10.52
CA ASP A 41 5.57 2.05 -9.19
C ASP A 41 5.29 0.92 -8.20
N VAL A 42 6.23 0.65 -7.30
CA VAL A 42 6.11 -0.42 -6.31
C VAL A 42 6.10 0.20 -4.93
N ASP A 43 4.96 0.05 -4.27
CA ASP A 43 4.79 0.40 -2.86
C ASP A 43 5.00 -0.85 -2.01
N ILE A 44 5.87 -0.76 -1.01
CA ILE A 44 6.13 -1.81 -0.02
C ILE A 44 5.64 -1.34 1.34
N GLU A 45 4.85 -2.16 2.03
CA GLU A 45 4.42 -1.89 3.39
C GLU A 45 5.05 -2.92 4.33
N VAL A 46 5.77 -2.44 5.38
CA VAL A 46 6.52 -3.27 6.31
C VAL A 46 5.82 -3.32 7.66
N HIS A 47 5.39 -4.50 8.06
CA HIS A 47 4.68 -4.78 9.30
C HIS A 47 5.56 -5.47 10.34
N GLY A 48 5.25 -5.31 11.61
CA GLY A 48 5.81 -6.09 12.72
C GLY A 48 7.18 -5.63 13.23
N ILE A 49 7.77 -4.58 12.66
CA ILE A 49 9.00 -3.95 13.18
C ILE A 49 8.84 -2.45 13.34
N SER A 50 9.53 -1.87 14.30
CA SER A 50 9.46 -0.42 14.55
C SER A 50 10.14 0.39 13.45
N GLY A 51 9.80 1.68 13.35
CA GLY A 51 10.40 2.59 12.37
C GLY A 51 11.93 2.73 12.54
N ALA A 52 12.44 2.68 13.76
CA ALA A 52 13.87 2.72 14.03
C ALA A 52 14.58 1.47 13.50
N VAL A 53 13.97 0.30 13.66
CA VAL A 53 14.48 -0.97 13.14
C VAL A 53 14.46 -0.96 11.61
N LEU A 54 13.34 -0.55 11.00
CA LEU A 54 13.25 -0.42 9.54
C LEU A 54 14.33 0.52 8.99
N GLU A 55 14.54 1.67 9.63
CA GLU A 55 15.57 2.62 9.18
C GLU A 55 16.98 2.03 9.26
N ALA A 56 17.28 1.21 10.28
CA ALA A 56 18.55 0.50 10.39
C ALA A 56 18.73 -0.49 9.23
N VAL A 57 17.73 -1.30 8.94
CA VAL A 57 17.72 -2.24 7.79
C VAL A 57 17.95 -1.49 6.48
N LEU A 58 17.25 -0.38 6.26
CA LEU A 58 17.39 0.39 5.02
C LEU A 58 18.80 0.99 4.85
N LYS A 59 19.46 1.37 5.95
CA LYS A 59 20.87 1.86 5.92
C LYS A 59 21.86 0.76 5.55
N GLU A 60 21.58 -0.49 5.89
CA GLU A 60 22.41 -1.63 5.45
C GLU A 60 22.25 -1.92 3.96
N LEU A 61 21.04 -1.76 3.43
CA LEU A 61 20.71 -2.01 2.03
C LEU A 61 21.12 -0.88 1.09
N GLY A 62 21.31 0.33 1.60
CA GLY A 62 21.70 1.47 0.78
C GLY A 62 21.54 2.81 1.48
N LYS A 63 21.32 3.87 0.68
CA LYS A 63 21.09 5.23 1.19
C LYS A 63 19.58 5.49 1.26
N PRO A 64 18.96 5.44 2.46
CA PRO A 64 17.55 5.76 2.59
C PRO A 64 17.30 7.25 2.36
N LEU A 65 16.25 7.55 1.63
CA LEU A 65 15.70 8.88 1.46
C LEU A 65 14.36 8.90 2.20
N ARG A 66 14.19 9.86 3.11
CA ARG A 66 12.97 9.99 3.91
C ARG A 66 12.07 11.08 3.33
N PHE A 67 10.86 10.72 2.96
CA PHE A 67 9.86 11.65 2.44
C PHE A 67 8.82 11.96 3.52
N GLY A 68 8.76 13.24 3.93
CA GLY A 68 7.81 13.70 4.94
C GLY A 68 8.09 13.10 6.33
N SER A 69 8.65 13.88 7.23
CA SER A 69 9.00 13.44 8.58
C SER A 69 7.82 12.85 9.37
N ALA A 70 6.59 13.22 9.01
CA ALA A 70 5.35 12.77 9.66
C ALA A 70 4.74 11.48 9.07
N PHE A 71 5.20 11.00 7.89
CA PHE A 71 4.46 9.96 7.16
C PHE A 71 5.10 8.57 7.17
N GLY A 72 6.32 8.42 7.71
CA GLY A 72 7.01 7.13 7.76
C GLY A 72 7.23 6.49 6.40
N VAL A 73 7.42 7.32 5.34
CA VAL A 73 7.68 6.84 3.98
C VAL A 73 9.16 7.02 3.66
N TYR A 74 9.76 5.97 3.14
CA TYR A 74 11.16 5.92 2.73
C TYR A 74 11.25 5.48 1.27
N SER A 75 12.35 5.81 0.60
CA SER A 75 12.81 5.11 -0.60
C SER A 75 14.31 4.84 -0.49
N LEU A 76 14.85 4.05 -1.40
CA LEU A 76 16.28 3.81 -1.50
C LEU A 76 16.85 4.53 -2.74
N ALA A 77 17.95 5.26 -2.56
CA ALA A 77 18.56 6.00 -3.65
C ALA A 77 18.91 5.08 -4.82
N GLY A 78 18.43 5.43 -6.02
CA GLY A 78 18.64 4.66 -7.24
C GLY A 78 17.64 3.53 -7.48
N HIS A 79 16.59 3.45 -6.67
CA HIS A 79 15.47 2.50 -6.82
C HIS A 79 14.14 3.23 -6.97
N GLN A 80 13.18 2.58 -7.67
CA GLN A 80 11.82 3.09 -7.86
C GLN A 80 10.84 2.31 -6.97
N ILE A 81 11.15 2.28 -5.68
CA ILE A 81 10.34 1.65 -4.64
C ILE A 81 10.07 2.64 -3.52
N ASP A 82 8.84 2.69 -3.08
CA ASP A 82 8.44 3.42 -1.88
C ASP A 82 8.16 2.42 -0.75
N ILE A 83 8.76 2.67 0.41
CA ILE A 83 8.71 1.78 1.56
C ILE A 83 8.03 2.53 2.70
N ALA A 84 6.95 1.99 3.22
CA ALA A 84 6.18 2.62 4.28
C ALA A 84 5.90 1.66 5.43
N LEU A 85 5.66 2.23 6.62
CA LEU A 85 5.07 1.51 7.74
C LEU A 85 3.53 1.63 7.65
N PRO A 86 2.80 0.64 8.16
CA PRO A 86 1.36 0.73 8.35
C PRO A 86 0.98 1.95 9.17
N ARG A 87 -0.15 2.55 8.79
CA ARG A 87 -0.67 3.71 9.50
C ARG A 87 -2.19 3.73 9.48
N SER A 88 -2.77 4.31 10.50
CA SER A 88 -4.16 4.73 10.50
C SER A 88 -4.25 6.21 10.11
N GLU A 89 -5.37 6.59 9.55
CA GLU A 89 -5.70 7.96 9.20
C GLU A 89 -7.04 8.30 9.85
N ARG A 90 -7.07 9.36 10.66
CA ARG A 90 -8.29 9.88 11.27
C ARG A 90 -8.53 11.29 10.79
N LYS A 91 -9.74 11.58 10.34
CA LYS A 91 -10.11 12.94 9.98
C LYS A 91 -10.11 13.84 11.21
N ALA A 92 -9.31 14.91 11.18
CA ALA A 92 -9.14 15.86 12.29
C ALA A 92 -9.84 17.21 12.02
N GLY A 93 -10.29 17.47 10.79
CA GLY A 93 -10.93 18.73 10.39
C GLY A 93 -11.84 18.59 9.18
N ASN A 94 -12.28 19.72 8.61
CA ASN A 94 -13.22 19.75 7.49
C ASN A 94 -12.55 19.77 6.10
N GLY A 95 -11.24 19.96 6.02
CA GLY A 95 -10.48 19.97 4.77
C GLY A 95 -10.08 18.57 4.31
N HIS A 96 -9.80 18.40 3.02
CA HIS A 96 -9.32 17.15 2.44
C HIS A 96 -7.89 16.78 2.86
N ARG A 97 -7.19 17.67 3.56
CA ARG A 97 -5.83 17.46 4.09
C ARG A 97 -5.78 17.36 5.61
N ASP A 98 -6.91 17.51 6.27
CA ASP A 98 -6.99 17.53 7.74
C ASP A 98 -7.13 16.10 8.28
N PHE A 99 -6.06 15.31 8.13
CA PHE A 99 -5.96 13.97 8.68
C PHE A 99 -4.85 13.91 9.72
N GLU A 100 -5.15 13.35 10.88
CA GLU A 100 -4.15 12.87 11.83
C GLU A 100 -3.68 11.48 11.37
N ILE A 101 -2.37 11.35 11.20
CA ILE A 101 -1.74 10.11 10.76
C ILE A 101 -1.02 9.51 11.96
N GLU A 102 -1.37 8.30 12.31
CA GLU A 102 -0.72 7.52 13.35
C GLU A 102 -0.03 6.32 12.71
N ILE A 103 1.31 6.27 12.83
CA ILE A 103 2.11 5.15 12.34
C ILE A 103 2.08 4.07 13.40
N ASP A 104 1.53 2.91 13.05
CA ASP A 104 1.52 1.73 13.90
C ASP A 104 1.91 0.47 13.10
N PRO A 105 3.18 0.01 13.19
CA PRO A 105 3.64 -1.19 12.49
C PRO A 105 2.92 -2.48 12.90
N PHE A 106 2.17 -2.45 14.00
CA PHE A 106 1.49 -3.60 14.58
C PHE A 106 -0.04 -3.56 14.45
N ILE A 107 -0.58 -2.56 13.76
CA ILE A 107 -2.03 -2.34 13.61
C ILE A 107 -2.77 -3.51 12.92
N GLY A 108 -2.02 -4.38 12.23
CA GLY A 108 -2.57 -5.49 11.46
C GLY A 108 -3.02 -5.10 10.04
N ILE A 109 -2.98 -6.11 9.14
CA ILE A 109 -3.18 -5.93 7.70
C ILE A 109 -4.55 -5.32 7.38
N LYS A 110 -5.61 -5.84 8.00
CA LYS A 110 -6.99 -5.41 7.68
C LYS A 110 -7.21 -3.95 8.04
N GLU A 111 -6.75 -3.51 9.20
CA GLU A 111 -6.92 -2.12 9.63
C GLU A 111 -6.01 -1.18 8.82
N ALA A 112 -4.76 -1.57 8.56
CA ALA A 112 -3.86 -0.81 7.68
C ALA A 112 -4.46 -0.59 6.28
N ALA A 113 -5.12 -1.60 5.72
CA ALA A 113 -5.75 -1.53 4.41
C ALA A 113 -7.07 -0.73 4.40
N ARG A 114 -7.74 -0.56 5.56
CA ARG A 114 -9.04 0.12 5.67
C ARG A 114 -9.02 1.58 5.21
N ARG A 115 -7.89 2.27 5.37
CA ARG A 115 -7.70 3.66 4.93
C ARG A 115 -7.68 3.83 3.41
N ARG A 116 -7.53 2.73 2.65
CA ARG A 116 -7.47 2.78 1.18
C ARG A 116 -8.84 3.08 0.59
N ASP A 117 -8.84 3.54 -0.65
CA ASP A 117 -10.05 4.00 -1.35
C ASP A 117 -10.96 2.84 -1.80
N PHE A 118 -10.37 1.86 -2.51
CA PHE A 118 -11.13 0.78 -3.14
C PHE A 118 -10.57 -0.59 -2.79
N THR A 119 -11.45 -1.60 -2.79
CA THR A 119 -11.11 -2.99 -2.51
C THR A 119 -9.97 -3.49 -3.40
N MET A 120 -10.00 -3.16 -4.70
CA MET A 120 -8.96 -3.53 -5.67
C MET A 120 -7.58 -2.91 -5.37
N ASN A 121 -7.51 -1.88 -4.53
CA ASN A 121 -6.28 -1.23 -4.09
C ASN A 121 -5.89 -1.62 -2.66
N ALA A 122 -6.67 -2.48 -1.99
CA ALA A 122 -6.43 -2.94 -0.62
C ALA A 122 -5.74 -4.30 -0.55
N LEU A 123 -5.20 -4.75 -1.66
CA LEU A 123 -4.51 -6.02 -1.80
C LEU A 123 -3.06 -5.89 -1.32
N LEU A 124 -2.58 -6.95 -0.66
CA LEU A 124 -1.20 -7.09 -0.25
C LEU A 124 -0.66 -8.41 -0.83
N LYS A 125 0.59 -8.41 -1.26
CA LYS A 125 1.30 -9.61 -1.68
C LYS A 125 2.59 -9.73 -0.88
N ASP A 126 2.72 -10.79 -0.11
CA ASP A 126 3.96 -11.11 0.59
C ASP A 126 5.10 -11.26 -0.42
N ILE A 127 6.20 -10.55 -0.21
CA ILE A 127 7.30 -10.48 -1.19
C ILE A 127 8.04 -11.81 -1.29
N LEU A 128 8.19 -12.55 -0.18
CA LEU A 128 8.95 -13.80 -0.15
C LEU A 128 8.11 -14.99 -0.58
N SER A 129 6.90 -15.14 -0.02
CA SER A 129 6.04 -16.29 -0.33
C SER A 129 5.22 -16.11 -1.61
N GLY A 130 4.99 -14.86 -2.03
CA GLY A 130 4.09 -14.53 -3.13
C GLY A 130 2.61 -14.67 -2.80
N GLU A 131 2.26 -14.99 -1.56
CA GLU A 131 0.87 -15.12 -1.12
C GLU A 131 0.13 -13.77 -1.14
N ILE A 132 -1.10 -13.78 -1.67
CA ILE A 132 -1.95 -12.59 -1.72
C ILE A 132 -2.92 -12.61 -0.53
N THR A 133 -2.86 -11.55 0.26
CA THR A 133 -3.83 -11.26 1.32
C THR A 133 -4.85 -10.24 0.80
N ASP A 134 -6.12 -10.63 0.82
CA ASP A 134 -7.26 -9.83 0.33
C ASP A 134 -8.30 -9.62 1.44
N PRO A 135 -8.14 -8.60 2.28
CA PRO A 135 -9.01 -8.41 3.43
C PRO A 135 -10.43 -7.89 3.08
N TYR A 136 -10.65 -7.42 1.85
CA TYR A 136 -11.88 -6.73 1.44
C TYR A 136 -12.50 -7.24 0.14
N GLY A 137 -12.05 -8.39 -0.40
CA GLY A 137 -12.62 -8.99 -1.60
C GLY A 137 -12.22 -8.32 -2.92
N GLY A 138 -11.08 -7.63 -2.95
CA GLY A 138 -10.60 -6.90 -4.12
C GLY A 138 -10.27 -7.79 -5.31
N VAL A 139 -9.83 -9.02 -5.10
CA VAL A 139 -9.55 -10.00 -6.17
C VAL A 139 -10.83 -10.33 -6.94
N GLU A 140 -11.93 -10.54 -6.22
CA GLU A 140 -13.24 -10.83 -6.82
C GLU A 140 -13.80 -9.61 -7.55
N ASP A 141 -13.67 -8.42 -6.96
CA ASP A 141 -14.07 -7.17 -7.62
C ASP A 141 -13.27 -6.92 -8.92
N ILE A 142 -11.97 -7.23 -8.94
CA ILE A 142 -11.15 -7.15 -10.16
C ILE A 142 -11.69 -8.11 -11.24
N ARG A 143 -11.99 -9.36 -10.89
CA ARG A 143 -12.54 -10.37 -11.82
C ARG A 143 -13.88 -9.93 -12.39
N ASN A 144 -14.74 -9.36 -11.56
CA ASN A 144 -16.07 -8.89 -11.93
C ASN A 144 -16.06 -7.48 -12.56
N ARG A 145 -14.87 -6.84 -12.66
CA ARG A 145 -14.69 -5.48 -13.18
C ARG A 145 -15.49 -4.43 -12.40
N ILE A 146 -15.45 -4.51 -11.09
CA ILE A 146 -16.16 -3.63 -10.17
C ILE A 146 -15.17 -2.71 -9.44
N ILE A 147 -15.53 -1.44 -9.30
CA ILE A 147 -14.88 -0.46 -8.43
C ILE A 147 -15.76 -0.33 -7.20
N ARG A 148 -15.33 -0.90 -6.08
CA ARG A 148 -16.04 -0.85 -4.80
C ARG A 148 -15.17 -0.15 -3.77
N HIS A 149 -15.74 0.81 -3.03
CA HIS A 149 -15.08 1.39 -1.87
C HIS A 149 -15.05 0.40 -0.70
N ILE A 150 -14.14 0.62 0.24
CA ILE A 150 -13.92 -0.31 1.35
C ILE A 150 -14.93 -0.07 2.47
N ASP A 151 -15.18 1.19 2.80
CA ASP A 151 -15.94 1.60 3.98
C ASP A 151 -16.64 2.93 3.70
N ASP A 152 -17.94 3.00 3.95
CA ASP A 152 -18.77 4.19 3.66
C ASP A 152 -18.28 5.44 4.39
N LYS A 153 -17.87 5.27 5.65
CA LYS A 153 -17.42 6.36 6.48
C LYS A 153 -16.12 6.96 5.95
N THR A 154 -15.10 6.13 5.77
CA THR A 154 -13.80 6.58 5.29
C THR A 154 -13.85 7.08 3.85
N PHE A 155 -14.75 6.53 3.01
CA PHE A 155 -14.94 7.02 1.64
C PHE A 155 -15.49 8.44 1.61
N GLY A 156 -16.47 8.75 2.45
CA GLY A 156 -17.06 10.09 2.55
C GLY A 156 -16.13 11.16 3.14
N GLU A 157 -15.08 10.77 3.82
CA GLU A 157 -14.11 11.68 4.43
C GLU A 157 -13.20 12.40 3.42
N ASP A 158 -12.95 11.79 2.24
CA ASP A 158 -12.11 12.36 1.18
C ASP A 158 -12.86 12.47 -0.15
N PRO A 159 -13.31 13.68 -0.54
CA PRO A 159 -14.00 13.90 -1.80
C PRO A 159 -13.20 13.51 -3.05
N LEU A 160 -11.86 13.45 -2.96
CA LEU A 160 -11.01 13.04 -4.08
C LEU A 160 -11.22 11.57 -4.45
N ARG A 161 -11.73 10.75 -3.55
CA ARG A 161 -12.03 9.34 -3.85
C ARG A 161 -13.12 9.18 -4.92
N ALA A 162 -14.10 10.09 -4.96
CA ALA A 162 -15.10 10.10 -6.03
C ALA A 162 -14.46 10.40 -7.40
N LEU A 163 -13.52 11.36 -7.47
CA LEU A 163 -12.77 11.64 -8.69
C LEU A 163 -11.88 10.45 -9.10
N ARG A 164 -11.28 9.77 -8.12
CA ARG A 164 -10.50 8.56 -8.36
C ARG A 164 -11.36 7.41 -8.90
N ALA A 165 -12.61 7.27 -8.45
CA ALA A 165 -13.56 6.29 -9.01
C ALA A 165 -13.79 6.56 -10.50
N ALA A 166 -14.05 7.83 -10.88
CA ALA A 166 -14.20 8.22 -12.28
C ALA A 166 -12.93 7.96 -13.11
N GLN A 167 -11.75 8.26 -12.54
CA GLN A 167 -10.46 7.98 -13.16
C GLN A 167 -10.24 6.48 -13.40
N PHE A 168 -10.51 5.63 -12.40
CA PHE A 168 -10.37 4.19 -12.55
C PHE A 168 -11.40 3.60 -13.52
N ARG A 169 -12.63 4.11 -13.52
CA ARG A 169 -13.63 3.74 -14.51
C ARG A 169 -13.13 4.03 -15.95
N SER A 170 -12.60 5.21 -16.18
CA SER A 170 -12.04 5.59 -17.47
C SER A 170 -10.81 4.72 -17.85
N ARG A 171 -9.93 4.46 -16.88
CA ARG A 171 -8.68 3.72 -17.12
C ARG A 171 -8.88 2.23 -17.36
N PHE A 172 -9.82 1.61 -16.66
CA PHE A 172 -10.01 0.16 -16.65
C PHE A 172 -11.30 -0.32 -17.33
N GLY A 173 -12.26 0.57 -17.57
CA GLY A 173 -13.58 0.20 -18.08
C GLY A 173 -14.42 -0.55 -17.05
N PHE A 174 -14.11 -0.43 -15.76
CA PHE A 174 -14.82 -1.08 -14.67
C PHE A 174 -16.11 -0.31 -14.33
N GLN A 175 -17.09 -0.99 -13.78
CA GLN A 175 -18.32 -0.38 -13.27
C GLN A 175 -18.14 0.00 -11.79
N VAL A 176 -18.72 1.14 -11.39
CA VAL A 176 -18.79 1.50 -9.98
C VAL A 176 -19.88 0.68 -9.33
N ALA A 177 -19.60 0.05 -8.18
CA ALA A 177 -20.58 -0.70 -7.43
C ALA A 177 -21.76 0.21 -7.04
N PRO A 178 -23.02 -0.29 -7.06
CA PRO A 178 -24.11 0.42 -6.42
C PRO A 178 -23.80 0.53 -4.92
N SER A 179 -24.18 1.65 -4.34
CA SER A 179 -24.08 1.92 -2.89
C SER A 179 -25.08 1.09 -2.11
#